data_37b564c41e6dc24bdf74dcf553f1beb6
#
_entry.id   37b564c41e6dc24bdf74dcf553f1beb6
#
_cell.length_a   1.000
_cell.length_b   1.000
_cell.length_c   1.000
_cell.angle_alpha   90.00
_cell.angle_beta   90.00
_cell.angle_gamma   90.00
#
_symmetry.space_group_name_H-M   'P 1'
#
loop_
_entity.id
_entity.type
_entity.pdbx_description
1 polymer ?
#
loop_
_entity_poly.entity_id
_entity_poly.type
_entity_poly.pdbx_seq_one_letter_code
_entity_poly.pdbx_strand_id
1 'polypeptide(L)'
;MKPKVIVVMPAYNAARTLRMTYEKLPKEYVQSVILVDDGSTDETIAIARELNLEVFVHTRNYGYGANQKTCYAEALKAGAGIVVMVHPDYQYDPTLLPEIIQPIIDGEADLVLGSRLRAGSALEQGMPWWKYYSNRFLTWLENVSFGLHHTEYHTGYRAFHRSLLEAVNFSMNSDGFVFDQEIIAQAVACGARIGEIAVPVRYFREASSASFFQSTIYGLRILWLLAKYVLHKTGLHKSRQFQSLHRRYAAADESEKAHGTV
;
A
#
# COMPACT_ATOMS: atom_id res chain seq x y z
N MET A 1 2.42 -8.59 -23.91
CA MET A 1 3.52 -7.72 -23.46
C MET A 1 3.63 -7.83 -21.94
N LYS A 2 4.85 -7.86 -21.38
CA LYS A 2 5.01 -7.84 -19.92
C LYS A 2 4.50 -6.49 -19.39
N PRO A 3 3.78 -6.45 -18.25
CA PRO A 3 3.31 -5.20 -17.66
C PRO A 3 4.49 -4.33 -17.22
N LYS A 4 4.35 -2.99 -17.36
CA LYS A 4 5.34 -2.03 -16.87
C LYS A 4 5.30 -2.02 -15.34
N VAL A 5 6.37 -2.49 -14.69
CA VAL A 5 6.50 -2.48 -13.23
C VAL A 5 7.20 -1.21 -12.78
N ILE A 6 6.53 -0.42 -11.95
CA ILE A 6 7.10 0.77 -11.32
C ILE A 6 7.15 0.56 -9.81
N VAL A 7 8.34 0.71 -9.23
CA VAL A 7 8.51 0.73 -7.78
C VAL A 7 8.30 2.16 -7.29
N VAL A 8 7.52 2.31 -6.22
CA VAL A 8 7.33 3.59 -5.53
C VAL A 8 7.91 3.53 -4.12
N MET A 9 8.65 4.56 -3.75
CA MET A 9 9.33 4.68 -2.46
C MET A 9 8.86 5.95 -1.74
N PRO A 10 7.93 5.85 -0.78
CA PRO A 10 7.60 6.98 0.09
C PRO A 10 8.74 7.18 1.09
N ALA A 11 9.39 8.35 1.05
CA ALA A 11 10.57 8.65 1.85
C ALA A 11 10.33 9.80 2.82
N TYR A 12 10.86 9.67 4.02
CA TYR A 12 11.01 10.73 5.01
C TYR A 12 12.22 10.42 5.89
N ASN A 13 13.29 11.21 5.78
CA ASN A 13 14.56 11.04 6.50
C ASN A 13 15.15 9.62 6.36
N ALA A 14 15.26 9.15 5.10
CA ALA A 14 15.67 7.80 4.73
C ALA A 14 17.13 7.72 4.22
N ALA A 15 17.95 8.76 4.42
CA ALA A 15 19.31 8.83 3.88
C ALA A 15 20.17 7.60 4.20
N ARG A 16 20.00 7.00 5.38
CA ARG A 16 20.82 5.87 5.85
C ARG A 16 20.51 4.55 5.12
N THR A 17 19.30 4.37 4.64
CA THR A 17 18.79 3.07 4.16
C THR A 17 18.37 3.08 2.68
N LEU A 18 18.12 4.27 2.11
CA LEU A 18 17.65 4.42 0.74
C LEU A 18 18.57 3.72 -0.28
N ARG A 19 19.87 4.00 -0.26
CA ARG A 19 20.83 3.42 -1.21
C ARG A 19 20.83 1.90 -1.13
N MET A 20 20.90 1.35 0.09
CA MET A 20 20.92 -0.08 0.33
C MET A 20 19.62 -0.76 -0.14
N THR A 21 18.47 -0.13 0.10
CA THR A 21 17.17 -0.63 -0.37
C THR A 21 17.12 -0.64 -1.90
N TYR A 22 17.52 0.47 -2.54
CA TYR A 22 17.52 0.60 -3.99
C TYR A 22 18.47 -0.39 -4.69
N GLU A 23 19.68 -0.58 -4.17
CA GLU A 23 20.68 -1.49 -4.76
C GLU A 23 20.25 -2.96 -4.73
N LYS A 24 19.40 -3.33 -3.78
CA LYS A 24 18.85 -4.68 -3.66
C LYS A 24 17.63 -4.96 -4.56
N LEU A 25 17.07 -3.95 -5.21
CA LEU A 25 15.99 -4.18 -6.18
C LEU A 25 16.50 -4.99 -7.38
N PRO A 26 15.79 -6.05 -7.80
CA PRO A 26 16.09 -6.80 -9.02
C PRO A 26 15.71 -5.95 -10.25
N LYS A 27 16.70 -5.24 -10.80
CA LYS A 27 16.52 -4.20 -11.83
C LYS A 27 15.92 -4.73 -13.13
N GLU A 28 16.11 -6.00 -13.41
CA GLU A 28 15.57 -6.67 -14.61
C GLU A 28 14.02 -6.77 -14.60
N TYR A 29 13.40 -6.61 -13.45
CA TYR A 29 11.92 -6.58 -13.30
C TYR A 29 11.36 -5.17 -13.22
N VAL A 30 12.20 -4.13 -12.99
CA VAL A 30 11.77 -2.76 -12.66
C VAL A 30 12.09 -1.83 -13.82
N GLN A 31 11.07 -1.15 -14.39
CA GLN A 31 11.25 -0.18 -15.45
C GLN A 31 11.63 1.21 -14.93
N SER A 32 11.10 1.61 -13.78
CA SER A 32 11.49 2.87 -13.11
C SER A 32 11.21 2.80 -11.61
N VAL A 33 11.91 3.66 -10.88
CA VAL A 33 11.71 3.85 -9.43
C VAL A 33 11.35 5.31 -9.19
N ILE A 34 10.18 5.54 -8.61
CA ILE A 34 9.69 6.85 -8.20
C ILE A 34 9.88 6.99 -6.70
N LEU A 35 10.58 8.01 -6.26
CA LEU A 35 10.70 8.37 -4.86
C LEU A 35 9.88 9.64 -4.59
N VAL A 36 9.01 9.60 -3.60
CA VAL A 36 8.30 10.77 -3.12
C VAL A 36 8.82 11.12 -1.74
N ASP A 37 9.45 12.28 -1.62
CA ASP A 37 10.02 12.80 -0.38
C ASP A 37 9.01 13.66 0.36
N ASP A 38 8.71 13.32 1.60
CA ASP A 38 7.71 14.01 2.43
C ASP A 38 8.36 15.10 3.32
N GLY A 39 9.22 15.93 2.73
CA GLY A 39 9.86 17.06 3.40
C GLY A 39 11.02 16.61 4.31
N SER A 40 11.89 15.71 3.83
CA SER A 40 13.09 15.30 4.55
C SER A 40 14.03 16.47 4.82
N THR A 41 14.72 16.37 5.95
CA THR A 41 15.74 17.36 6.39
C THR A 41 17.17 16.80 6.32
N ASP A 42 17.32 15.53 5.97
CA ASP A 42 18.59 14.84 5.78
C ASP A 42 18.96 14.74 4.26
N GLU A 43 20.00 13.97 3.93
CA GLU A 43 20.50 13.80 2.57
C GLU A 43 19.62 12.89 1.67
N THR A 44 18.38 12.56 2.07
CA THR A 44 17.49 11.65 1.30
C THR A 44 17.36 12.07 -0.14
N ILE A 45 17.06 13.35 -0.39
CA ILE A 45 16.84 13.88 -1.76
C ILE A 45 18.15 13.85 -2.57
N ALA A 46 19.29 14.20 -1.97
CA ALA A 46 20.58 14.19 -2.63
C ALA A 46 20.94 12.77 -3.08
N ILE A 47 20.81 11.78 -2.18
CA ILE A 47 21.05 10.36 -2.49
C ILE A 47 20.10 9.86 -3.57
N ALA A 48 18.82 10.22 -3.53
CA ALA A 48 17.85 9.81 -4.54
C ALA A 48 18.23 10.31 -5.95
N ARG A 49 18.72 11.55 -6.05
CA ARG A 49 19.20 12.14 -7.31
C ARG A 49 20.49 11.49 -7.81
N GLU A 50 21.44 11.19 -6.92
CA GLU A 50 22.65 10.44 -7.27
C GLU A 50 22.32 9.05 -7.84
N LEU A 51 21.29 8.40 -7.31
CA LEU A 51 20.80 7.11 -7.79
C LEU A 51 19.97 7.22 -9.08
N ASN A 52 19.82 8.42 -9.65
CA ASN A 52 18.99 8.71 -10.84
C ASN A 52 17.53 8.25 -10.68
N LEU A 53 16.96 8.38 -9.48
CA LEU A 53 15.54 8.11 -9.24
C LEU A 53 14.68 9.27 -9.80
N GLU A 54 13.44 8.95 -10.16
CA GLU A 54 12.44 9.98 -10.42
C GLU A 54 11.92 10.53 -9.09
N VAL A 55 12.27 11.79 -8.74
CA VAL A 55 12.07 12.35 -7.40
C VAL A 55 10.99 13.42 -7.42
N PHE A 56 9.96 13.23 -6.59
CA PHE A 56 8.94 14.22 -6.28
C PHE A 56 9.13 14.68 -4.82
N VAL A 57 9.05 15.98 -4.57
CA VAL A 57 9.34 16.56 -3.25
C VAL A 57 8.13 17.33 -2.74
N HIS A 58 7.63 16.95 -1.59
CA HIS A 58 6.62 17.71 -0.86
C HIS A 58 7.26 18.92 -0.16
N THR A 59 6.57 20.04 -0.12
CA THR A 59 7.04 21.28 0.51
C THR A 59 7.15 21.18 2.04
N ARG A 60 6.51 20.19 2.65
CA ARG A 60 6.55 19.86 4.08
C ARG A 60 6.13 18.41 4.28
N ASN A 61 6.22 17.89 5.50
CA ASN A 61 5.64 16.60 5.84
C ASN A 61 4.11 16.69 5.86
N TYR A 62 3.46 15.99 4.93
CA TYR A 62 2.01 15.87 4.83
C TYR A 62 1.48 14.58 5.46
N GLY A 63 2.37 13.65 5.77
CA GLY A 63 2.07 12.38 6.43
C GLY A 63 2.15 11.17 5.52
N TYR A 64 2.21 10.02 6.17
CA TYR A 64 2.44 8.71 5.56
C TYR A 64 1.47 8.39 4.41
N GLY A 65 0.16 8.57 4.64
CA GLY A 65 -0.86 8.32 3.62
C GLY A 65 -0.83 9.33 2.48
N ALA A 66 -0.56 10.61 2.77
CA ALA A 66 -0.42 11.64 1.74
C ALA A 66 0.75 11.34 0.80
N ASN A 67 1.87 10.88 1.35
CA ASN A 67 3.03 10.46 0.56
C ASN A 67 2.67 9.30 -0.37
N GLN A 68 1.99 8.27 0.13
CA GLN A 68 1.56 7.14 -0.70
C GLN A 68 0.57 7.54 -1.79
N LYS A 69 -0.35 8.49 -1.52
CA LYS A 69 -1.25 9.02 -2.56
C LYS A 69 -0.48 9.61 -3.73
N THR A 70 0.56 10.42 -3.44
CA THR A 70 1.43 10.97 -4.47
C THR A 70 2.20 9.86 -5.20
N CYS A 71 2.75 8.87 -4.49
CA CYS A 71 3.41 7.71 -5.07
C CYS A 71 2.52 6.99 -6.10
N TYR A 72 1.29 6.66 -5.74
CA TYR A 72 0.37 5.96 -6.64
C TYR A 72 -0.06 6.83 -7.82
N ALA A 73 -0.34 8.12 -7.57
CA ALA A 73 -0.74 9.04 -8.63
C ALA A 73 0.37 9.21 -9.68
N GLU A 74 1.61 9.41 -9.26
CA GLU A 74 2.75 9.57 -10.19
C GLU A 74 3.07 8.26 -10.93
N ALA A 75 2.98 7.09 -10.27
CA ALA A 75 3.14 5.81 -10.94
C ALA A 75 2.07 5.57 -12.01
N LEU A 76 0.81 5.92 -11.75
CA LEU A 76 -0.27 5.83 -12.75
C LEU A 76 -0.05 6.77 -13.93
N LYS A 77 0.38 8.01 -13.69
CA LYS A 77 0.75 8.99 -14.75
C LYS A 77 1.91 8.48 -15.60
N ALA A 78 2.91 7.85 -14.97
CA ALA A 78 4.04 7.24 -15.65
C ALA A 78 3.69 5.97 -16.45
N GLY A 79 2.42 5.54 -16.42
CA GLY A 79 1.94 4.40 -17.19
C GLY A 79 2.26 3.04 -16.58
N ALA A 80 2.36 2.94 -15.24
CA ALA A 80 2.54 1.65 -14.56
C ALA A 80 1.43 0.66 -14.94
N GLY A 81 1.79 -0.59 -15.20
CA GLY A 81 0.87 -1.73 -15.25
C GLY A 81 0.77 -2.42 -13.89
N ILE A 82 1.89 -2.46 -13.16
CA ILE A 82 1.99 -2.92 -11.78
C ILE A 82 2.75 -1.86 -10.97
N VAL A 83 2.23 -1.52 -9.79
CA VAL A 83 2.89 -0.61 -8.85
C VAL A 83 3.30 -1.40 -7.63
N VAL A 84 4.60 -1.37 -7.28
CA VAL A 84 5.12 -2.02 -6.09
C VAL A 84 5.55 -0.98 -5.07
N MET A 85 4.94 -1.01 -3.88
CA MET A 85 5.30 -0.17 -2.75
C MET A 85 6.48 -0.78 -2.00
N VAL A 86 7.60 -0.08 -1.95
CA VAL A 86 8.81 -0.47 -1.22
C VAL A 86 9.24 0.69 -0.33
N HIS A 87 9.17 0.51 0.98
CA HIS A 87 9.67 1.54 1.92
C HIS A 87 11.20 1.56 1.91
N PRO A 88 11.84 2.76 1.82
CA PRO A 88 13.29 2.86 1.77
C PRO A 88 13.96 2.69 3.14
N ASP A 89 13.31 2.01 4.09
CA ASP A 89 13.81 1.74 5.45
C ASP A 89 14.47 0.36 5.60
N TYR A 90 14.56 -0.40 4.51
CA TYR A 90 15.18 -1.73 4.44
C TYR A 90 14.59 -2.78 5.41
N GLN A 91 13.39 -2.58 5.93
CA GLN A 91 12.71 -3.57 6.78
C GLN A 91 12.29 -4.81 5.98
N TYR A 92 11.79 -4.63 4.77
CA TYR A 92 11.42 -5.70 3.86
C TYR A 92 12.56 -6.00 2.87
N ASP A 93 12.66 -7.24 2.45
CA ASP A 93 13.67 -7.65 1.46
C ASP A 93 13.21 -7.27 0.04
N PRO A 94 13.87 -6.28 -0.62
CA PRO A 94 13.48 -5.87 -1.96
C PRO A 94 13.70 -6.94 -3.03
N THR A 95 14.54 -7.96 -2.75
CA THR A 95 14.81 -9.06 -3.69
C THR A 95 13.59 -9.94 -3.95
N LEU A 96 12.57 -9.89 -3.07
CA LEU A 96 11.30 -10.60 -3.22
C LEU A 96 10.31 -9.90 -4.19
N LEU A 97 10.75 -8.85 -4.89
CA LEU A 97 9.92 -8.15 -5.87
C LEU A 97 9.36 -9.07 -6.96
N PRO A 98 10.11 -10.04 -7.53
CA PRO A 98 9.54 -10.98 -8.50
C PRO A 98 8.40 -11.82 -7.91
N GLU A 99 8.53 -12.25 -6.66
CA GLU A 99 7.54 -13.08 -5.98
C GLU A 99 6.24 -12.30 -5.71
N ILE A 100 6.33 -11.02 -5.31
CA ILE A 100 5.14 -10.22 -5.00
C ILE A 100 4.37 -9.81 -6.27
N ILE A 101 5.04 -9.65 -7.42
CA ILE A 101 4.37 -9.29 -8.67
C ILE A 101 3.83 -10.50 -9.44
N GLN A 102 4.37 -11.70 -9.20
CA GLN A 102 4.02 -12.88 -9.98
C GLN A 102 2.52 -13.21 -9.95
N PRO A 103 1.81 -13.21 -8.81
CA PRO A 103 0.37 -13.49 -8.81
C PRO A 103 -0.46 -12.47 -9.61
N ILE A 104 0.04 -11.22 -9.75
CA ILE A 104 -0.60 -10.21 -10.59
C ILE A 104 -0.34 -10.49 -12.07
N ILE A 105 0.88 -10.89 -12.42
CA ILE A 105 1.25 -11.24 -13.80
C ILE A 105 0.44 -12.43 -14.29
N ASP A 106 0.23 -13.43 -13.42
CA ASP A 106 -0.53 -14.65 -13.72
C ASP A 106 -2.07 -14.39 -13.72
N GLY A 107 -2.48 -13.17 -13.35
CA GLY A 107 -3.89 -12.81 -13.30
C GLY A 107 -4.64 -13.46 -12.14
N GLU A 108 -3.96 -13.91 -11.10
CA GLU A 108 -4.54 -14.53 -9.91
C GLU A 108 -4.94 -13.51 -8.85
N ALA A 109 -4.25 -12.37 -8.79
CA ALA A 109 -4.48 -11.29 -7.82
C ALA A 109 -4.47 -9.90 -8.48
N ASP A 110 -5.18 -8.97 -7.86
CA ASP A 110 -5.20 -7.54 -8.21
C ASP A 110 -4.41 -6.72 -7.18
N LEU A 111 -4.24 -7.26 -5.98
CA LEU A 111 -3.41 -6.76 -4.87
C LEU A 111 -2.67 -7.94 -4.24
N VAL A 112 -1.36 -7.79 -3.99
CA VAL A 112 -0.57 -8.78 -3.24
C VAL A 112 0.06 -8.13 -2.03
N LEU A 113 -0.09 -8.76 -0.86
CA LEU A 113 0.45 -8.34 0.43
C LEU A 113 1.67 -9.19 0.80
N GLY A 114 2.75 -8.54 1.27
CA GLY A 114 3.90 -9.23 1.82
C GLY A 114 3.71 -9.48 3.32
N SER A 115 3.33 -10.69 3.72
CA SER A 115 3.05 -11.02 5.12
C SER A 115 4.28 -11.49 5.89
N ARG A 116 4.55 -10.84 7.01
CA ARG A 116 5.56 -11.24 7.98
C ARG A 116 5.12 -12.45 8.80
N LEU A 117 3.82 -12.56 9.05
CA LEU A 117 3.25 -13.64 9.85
C LEU A 117 3.15 -14.95 9.09
N ARG A 118 3.01 -14.90 7.75
CA ARG A 118 3.05 -16.07 6.88
C ARG A 118 4.44 -16.72 6.84
N ALA A 119 5.50 -15.94 7.04
CA ALA A 119 6.86 -16.46 7.15
C ALA A 119 7.15 -17.26 8.45
N GLY A 120 6.23 -17.22 9.42
CA GLY A 120 6.25 -18.07 10.63
C GLY A 120 7.22 -17.64 11.73
N SER A 121 8.06 -16.63 11.51
CA SER A 121 9.18 -16.29 12.40
C SER A 121 9.17 -14.83 12.94
N ALA A 122 8.04 -14.13 12.87
CA ALA A 122 7.99 -12.70 13.20
C ALA A 122 8.47 -12.39 14.64
N LEU A 123 8.13 -13.22 15.62
CA LEU A 123 8.61 -13.08 17.01
C LEU A 123 10.11 -13.36 17.12
N GLU A 124 10.62 -14.39 16.45
CA GLU A 124 12.03 -14.77 16.43
C GLU A 124 12.88 -13.70 15.74
N GLN A 125 12.31 -13.01 14.74
CA GLN A 125 12.92 -11.89 14.02
C GLN A 125 12.87 -10.56 14.78
N GLY A 126 12.33 -10.55 16.03
CA GLY A 126 12.36 -9.40 16.93
C GLY A 126 11.09 -8.56 16.97
N MET A 127 9.97 -9.05 16.43
CA MET A 127 8.69 -8.36 16.62
C MET A 127 8.32 -8.36 18.11
N PRO A 128 8.02 -7.20 18.72
CA PRO A 128 7.53 -7.16 20.09
C PRO A 128 6.27 -8.01 20.24
N TRP A 129 6.20 -8.83 21.31
CA TRP A 129 5.08 -9.76 21.56
C TRP A 129 3.71 -9.06 21.54
N TRP A 130 3.61 -7.86 22.10
CA TRP A 130 2.35 -7.10 22.12
C TRP A 130 1.93 -6.64 20.72
N LYS A 131 2.90 -6.29 19.84
CA LYS A 131 2.62 -6.00 18.42
C LYS A 131 2.13 -7.24 17.69
N TYR A 132 2.75 -8.39 17.94
CA TYR A 132 2.35 -9.66 17.34
C TYR A 132 0.89 -10.02 17.66
N TYR A 133 0.52 -10.02 18.96
CA TYR A 133 -0.85 -10.36 19.35
C TYR A 133 -1.87 -9.30 18.91
N SER A 134 -1.54 -8.02 18.98
CA SER A 134 -2.40 -6.95 18.48
C SER A 134 -2.63 -7.07 16.97
N ASN A 135 -1.57 -7.35 16.18
CA ASN A 135 -1.66 -7.58 14.75
C ASN A 135 -2.58 -8.77 14.44
N ARG A 136 -2.38 -9.91 15.11
CA ARG A 136 -3.24 -11.09 14.91
C ARG A 136 -4.71 -10.83 15.25
N PHE A 137 -4.98 -10.10 16.33
CA PHE A 137 -6.34 -9.74 16.73
C PHE A 137 -7.00 -8.83 15.69
N LEU A 138 -6.32 -7.78 15.23
CA LEU A 138 -6.84 -6.88 14.21
C LEU A 138 -7.02 -7.62 12.89
N THR A 139 -6.06 -8.43 12.47
CA THR A 139 -6.17 -9.28 11.27
C THR A 139 -7.37 -10.23 11.33
N TRP A 140 -7.65 -10.81 12.49
CA TRP A 140 -8.85 -11.64 12.68
C TRP A 140 -10.13 -10.83 12.47
N LEU A 141 -10.24 -9.63 13.04
CA LEU A 141 -11.39 -8.74 12.83
C LEU A 141 -11.55 -8.32 11.37
N GLU A 142 -10.44 -8.03 10.69
CA GLU A 142 -10.42 -7.70 9.26
C GLU A 142 -10.88 -8.90 8.43
N ASN A 143 -10.39 -10.11 8.70
CA ASN A 143 -10.83 -11.33 8.03
C ASN A 143 -12.33 -11.55 8.17
N VAL A 144 -12.89 -11.41 9.37
CA VAL A 144 -14.34 -11.53 9.62
C VAL A 144 -15.13 -10.46 8.85
N SER A 145 -14.66 -9.21 8.86
CA SER A 145 -15.34 -8.10 8.21
C SER A 145 -15.32 -8.21 6.69
N PHE A 146 -14.19 -8.59 6.13
CA PHE A 146 -13.94 -8.68 4.70
C PHE A 146 -14.44 -10.01 4.10
N GLY A 147 -14.52 -11.07 4.90
CA GLY A 147 -14.81 -12.43 4.45
C GLY A 147 -13.59 -13.07 3.77
N LEU A 148 -12.39 -12.79 4.28
CA LEU A 148 -11.11 -13.27 3.77
C LEU A 148 -10.36 -14.09 4.84
N HIS A 149 -9.23 -14.70 4.45
CA HIS A 149 -8.44 -15.58 5.32
C HIS A 149 -6.93 -15.29 5.19
N HIS A 150 -6.54 -14.00 5.22
CA HIS A 150 -5.13 -13.61 5.19
C HIS A 150 -4.47 -13.75 6.55
N THR A 151 -3.15 -13.93 6.56
CA THR A 151 -2.36 -14.03 7.78
C THR A 151 -1.98 -12.67 8.35
N GLU A 152 -1.92 -11.63 7.50
CA GLU A 152 -1.59 -10.26 7.90
C GLU A 152 -2.09 -9.23 6.88
N TYR A 153 -2.59 -8.08 7.40
CA TYR A 153 -2.93 -6.88 6.59
C TYR A 153 -1.98 -5.70 6.88
N HIS A 154 -1.28 -5.72 8.02
CA HIS A 154 -0.49 -4.59 8.55
C HIS A 154 0.94 -4.59 8.01
N THR A 155 1.09 -4.65 6.70
CA THR A 155 2.36 -4.71 6.00
C THR A 155 2.50 -3.51 5.06
N GLY A 156 3.72 -2.98 4.92
CA GLY A 156 4.05 -1.92 3.97
C GLY A 156 4.49 -2.43 2.59
N TYR A 157 4.82 -3.71 2.45
CA TYR A 157 5.26 -4.28 1.18
C TYR A 157 4.08 -4.82 0.38
N ARG A 158 3.76 -4.16 -0.74
CA ARG A 158 2.54 -4.42 -1.51
C ARG A 158 2.76 -4.23 -2.99
N ALA A 159 2.04 -5.01 -3.79
CA ALA A 159 1.96 -4.83 -5.24
C ALA A 159 0.51 -4.67 -5.67
N PHE A 160 0.25 -3.73 -6.56
CA PHE A 160 -1.07 -3.41 -7.07
C PHE A 160 -1.10 -3.53 -8.59
N HIS A 161 -2.14 -4.15 -9.12
CA HIS A 161 -2.46 -4.02 -10.53
C HIS A 161 -3.02 -2.63 -10.81
N ARG A 162 -2.67 -2.04 -11.97
CA ARG A 162 -3.11 -0.71 -12.40
C ARG A 162 -4.61 -0.52 -12.27
N SER A 163 -5.41 -1.47 -12.79
CA SER A 163 -6.87 -1.34 -12.81
C SER A 163 -7.48 -1.22 -11.41
N LEU A 164 -6.86 -1.83 -10.39
CA LEU A 164 -7.30 -1.67 -9.01
C LEU A 164 -7.04 -0.26 -8.50
N LEU A 165 -5.84 0.28 -8.72
CA LEU A 165 -5.52 1.66 -8.29
C LEU A 165 -6.40 2.71 -9.00
N GLU A 166 -6.79 2.45 -10.25
CA GLU A 166 -7.74 3.30 -10.98
C GLU A 166 -9.18 3.14 -10.48
N ALA A 167 -9.54 1.97 -9.94
CA ALA A 167 -10.88 1.70 -9.44
C ALA A 167 -11.12 2.23 -8.03
N VAL A 168 -10.09 2.26 -7.17
CA VAL A 168 -10.24 2.70 -5.77
C VAL A 168 -10.05 4.21 -5.64
N ASN A 169 -10.88 4.85 -4.81
CA ASN A 169 -10.77 6.28 -4.54
C ASN A 169 -9.80 6.54 -3.37
N PHE A 170 -8.52 6.21 -3.57
CA PHE A 170 -7.51 6.36 -2.52
C PHE A 170 -7.27 7.83 -2.11
N SER A 171 -7.66 8.80 -2.92
CA SER A 171 -7.59 10.22 -2.56
C SER A 171 -8.48 10.59 -1.38
N MET A 172 -9.55 9.82 -1.12
CA MET A 172 -10.43 10.02 0.04
C MET A 172 -9.91 9.40 1.33
N ASN A 173 -8.83 8.65 1.27
CA ASN A 173 -8.23 8.01 2.44
C ASN A 173 -7.51 9.04 3.32
N SER A 174 -7.25 8.69 4.56
CA SER A 174 -6.54 9.55 5.51
C SER A 174 -5.08 9.75 5.09
N ASP A 175 -4.45 10.81 5.61
CA ASP A 175 -3.04 11.09 5.39
C ASP A 175 -2.12 10.36 6.40
N GLY A 176 -2.69 9.64 7.34
CA GLY A 176 -1.96 8.89 8.37
C GLY A 176 -1.78 7.40 8.04
N PHE A 177 -1.28 6.63 9.04
CA PHE A 177 -0.95 5.21 8.89
C PHE A 177 -2.15 4.30 8.57
N VAL A 178 -3.38 4.69 8.90
CA VAL A 178 -4.57 3.89 8.59
C VAL A 178 -4.89 3.86 7.09
N PHE A 179 -4.25 4.74 6.28
CA PHE A 179 -4.32 4.71 4.82
C PHE A 179 -4.20 3.31 4.23
N ASP A 180 -3.29 2.53 4.79
CA ASP A 180 -3.00 1.17 4.35
C ASP A 180 -4.21 0.23 4.47
N GLN A 181 -4.95 0.32 5.55
CA GLN A 181 -6.16 -0.48 5.75
C GLN A 181 -7.34 0.10 4.97
N GLU A 182 -7.38 1.41 4.78
CA GLU A 182 -8.43 2.05 3.98
C GLU A 182 -8.37 1.62 2.51
N ILE A 183 -7.17 1.56 1.91
CA ILE A 183 -7.02 1.12 0.52
C ILE A 183 -7.33 -0.38 0.36
N ILE A 184 -7.00 -1.22 1.37
CA ILE A 184 -7.39 -2.64 1.37
C ILE A 184 -8.91 -2.78 1.45
N ALA A 185 -9.57 -2.05 2.37
CA ALA A 185 -11.02 -2.06 2.47
C ALA A 185 -11.71 -1.61 1.18
N GLN A 186 -11.14 -0.61 0.49
CA GLN A 186 -11.60 -0.20 -0.84
C GLN A 186 -11.41 -1.29 -1.89
N ALA A 187 -10.25 -1.98 -1.89
CA ALA A 187 -9.98 -3.10 -2.80
C ALA A 187 -11.01 -4.22 -2.61
N VAL A 188 -11.29 -4.59 -1.35
CA VAL A 188 -12.33 -5.59 -1.03
C VAL A 188 -13.72 -5.12 -1.48
N ALA A 189 -14.07 -3.86 -1.24
CA ALA A 189 -15.35 -3.28 -1.67
C ALA A 189 -15.53 -3.27 -3.20
N CYS A 190 -14.42 -3.15 -3.95
CA CYS A 190 -14.41 -3.26 -5.41
C CYS A 190 -14.43 -4.71 -5.91
N GLY A 191 -14.34 -5.71 -5.03
CA GLY A 191 -14.28 -7.13 -5.40
C GLY A 191 -12.91 -7.57 -5.93
N ALA A 192 -11.83 -6.87 -5.54
CA ALA A 192 -10.48 -7.22 -5.92
C ALA A 192 -10.05 -8.57 -5.32
N ARG A 193 -9.25 -9.31 -6.07
CA ARG A 193 -8.60 -10.53 -5.60
C ARG A 193 -7.32 -10.16 -4.88
N ILE A 194 -7.23 -10.53 -3.61
CA ILE A 194 -6.08 -10.21 -2.77
C ILE A 194 -5.26 -11.47 -2.55
N GLY A 195 -3.99 -11.43 -2.97
CA GLY A 195 -3.01 -12.47 -2.73
C GLY A 195 -2.10 -12.14 -1.54
N GLU A 196 -1.34 -13.12 -1.08
CA GLU A 196 -0.41 -12.98 0.03
C GLU A 196 0.85 -13.83 -0.21
N ILE A 197 2.03 -13.22 -0.05
CA ILE A 197 3.31 -13.94 -0.04
C ILE A 197 3.97 -13.85 1.33
N ALA A 198 4.83 -14.82 1.67
CA ALA A 198 5.63 -14.77 2.89
C ALA A 198 6.82 -13.82 2.68
N VAL A 199 6.99 -12.85 3.58
CA VAL A 199 8.11 -11.90 3.53
C VAL A 199 8.79 -11.84 4.89
N PRO A 200 10.05 -12.28 5.01
CA PRO A 200 10.81 -12.09 6.22
C PRO A 200 11.05 -10.59 6.46
N VAL A 201 11.02 -10.17 7.71
CA VAL A 201 11.24 -8.78 8.09
C VAL A 201 12.47 -8.65 8.97
N ARG A 202 13.20 -7.55 8.81
CA ARG A 202 14.36 -7.23 9.63
C ARG A 202 14.00 -6.14 10.63
N TYR A 203 14.00 -6.47 11.92
CA TYR A 203 13.85 -5.48 12.98
C TYR A 203 15.24 -5.03 13.45
N PHE A 204 15.57 -3.77 13.23
CA PHE A 204 16.81 -3.14 13.71
C PHE A 204 16.49 -1.76 14.31
N ARG A 205 17.43 -1.21 15.11
CA ARG A 205 17.17 -0.02 15.93
C ARG A 205 16.77 1.23 15.15
N GLU A 206 17.24 1.36 13.91
CA GLU A 206 16.94 2.47 13.01
C GLU A 206 15.62 2.31 12.25
N ALA A 207 15.01 1.14 12.33
CA ALA A 207 13.72 0.88 11.69
C ALA A 207 12.61 1.70 12.37
N SER A 208 11.82 2.41 11.57
CA SER A 208 10.71 3.20 12.09
C SER A 208 9.69 2.31 12.82
N SER A 209 9.44 2.56 14.08
CA SER A 209 8.55 1.76 14.91
C SER A 209 7.59 2.67 15.66
N ALA A 210 6.29 2.54 15.38
CA ALA A 210 5.24 3.28 16.09
C ALA A 210 5.29 2.98 17.60
N SER A 211 5.15 4.02 18.42
CA SER A 211 5.05 3.89 19.87
C SER A 211 3.76 3.13 20.26
N PHE A 212 3.70 2.64 21.52
CA PHE A 212 2.50 1.96 22.02
C PHE A 212 1.25 2.84 21.89
N PHE A 213 1.33 4.12 22.21
CA PHE A 213 0.22 5.07 22.10
C PHE A 213 -0.24 5.26 20.64
N GLN A 214 0.71 5.44 19.72
CA GLN A 214 0.41 5.53 18.28
C GLN A 214 -0.23 4.25 17.76
N SER A 215 0.24 3.08 18.21
CA SER A 215 -0.34 1.78 17.84
C SER A 215 -1.77 1.61 18.36
N THR A 216 -2.09 2.13 19.56
CA THR A 216 -3.44 2.11 20.11
C THR A 216 -4.40 2.98 19.29
N ILE A 217 -4.00 4.22 18.96
CA ILE A 217 -4.79 5.11 18.09
C ILE A 217 -5.00 4.47 16.72
N TYR A 218 -3.97 3.86 16.17
CA TYR A 218 -4.06 3.14 14.91
C TYR A 218 -5.08 1.99 14.98
N GLY A 219 -5.04 1.17 16.03
CA GLY A 219 -6.02 0.10 16.25
C GLY A 219 -7.46 0.62 16.33
N LEU A 220 -7.72 1.70 17.08
CA LEU A 220 -9.05 2.31 17.17
C LEU A 220 -9.54 2.84 15.81
N ARG A 221 -8.66 3.41 15.00
CA ARG A 221 -9.00 3.86 13.64
C ARG A 221 -9.34 2.69 12.72
N ILE A 222 -8.68 1.54 12.87
CA ILE A 222 -9.04 0.31 12.14
C ILE A 222 -10.43 -0.16 12.55
N LEU A 223 -10.73 -0.23 13.84
CA LEU A 223 -12.07 -0.61 14.31
C LEU A 223 -13.16 0.30 13.73
N TRP A 224 -12.91 1.60 13.70
CA TRP A 224 -13.82 2.57 13.06
C TRP A 224 -13.96 2.33 11.56
N LEU A 225 -12.84 2.06 10.86
CA LEU A 225 -12.85 1.72 9.44
C LEU A 225 -13.69 0.47 9.15
N LEU A 226 -13.51 -0.59 9.95
CA LEU A 226 -14.26 -1.84 9.81
C LEU A 226 -15.75 -1.63 10.05
N ALA A 227 -16.14 -0.88 11.10
CA ALA A 227 -17.53 -0.52 11.34
C ALA A 227 -18.13 0.22 10.13
N LYS A 228 -17.43 1.22 9.61
CA LYS A 228 -17.83 1.98 8.42
C LYS A 228 -17.96 1.08 7.17
N TYR A 229 -17.03 0.13 7.00
CA TYR A 229 -17.07 -0.82 5.88
C TYR A 229 -18.27 -1.78 6.01
N VAL A 230 -18.53 -2.34 7.20
CA VAL A 230 -19.69 -3.23 7.43
C VAL A 230 -21.00 -2.49 7.18
N LEU A 231 -21.15 -1.25 7.67
CA LEU A 231 -22.32 -0.41 7.39
C LEU A 231 -22.51 -0.15 5.89
N HIS A 232 -21.40 0.04 5.15
CA HIS A 232 -21.46 0.19 3.70
C HIS A 232 -21.87 -1.10 3.01
N LYS A 233 -21.28 -2.23 3.39
CA LYS A 233 -21.56 -3.57 2.82
C LYS A 233 -23.01 -4.01 3.04
N THR A 234 -23.56 -3.72 4.24
CA THR A 234 -24.97 -4.04 4.57
C THR A 234 -25.99 -3.07 3.95
N GLY A 235 -25.53 -1.97 3.36
CA GLY A 235 -26.39 -0.96 2.77
C GLY A 235 -27.01 0.02 3.77
N LEU A 236 -26.74 -0.12 5.07
CA LEU A 236 -27.22 0.78 6.13
C LEU A 236 -26.67 2.20 6.00
N HIS A 237 -25.41 2.33 5.53
CA HIS A 237 -24.77 3.61 5.26
C HIS A 237 -23.82 3.52 4.07
N LYS A 238 -24.18 4.09 2.93
CA LYS A 238 -23.33 4.08 1.72
C LYS A 238 -22.23 5.13 1.81
N SER A 239 -21.00 4.73 2.11
CA SER A 239 -19.83 5.61 2.11
C SER A 239 -19.25 5.77 0.69
N ARG A 240 -18.99 7.02 0.28
CA ARG A 240 -18.32 7.34 -1.00
C ARG A 240 -16.90 6.77 -1.08
N GLN A 241 -16.24 6.58 0.05
CA GLN A 241 -14.89 6.03 0.11
C GLN A 241 -14.81 4.63 -0.49
N PHE A 242 -15.85 3.80 -0.33
CA PHE A 242 -15.90 2.42 -0.80
C PHE A 242 -16.59 2.24 -2.16
N GLN A 243 -16.93 3.32 -2.84
CA GLN A 243 -17.49 3.28 -4.18
C GLN A 243 -16.36 3.22 -5.22
N SER A 244 -16.45 2.26 -6.16
CA SER A 244 -15.51 2.17 -7.27
C SER A 244 -15.65 3.37 -8.19
N LEU A 245 -14.53 3.98 -8.58
CA LEU A 245 -14.50 5.07 -9.56
C LEU A 245 -14.94 4.58 -10.95
N HIS A 246 -14.62 3.35 -11.34
CA HIS A 246 -15.05 2.76 -12.60
C HIS A 246 -16.58 2.67 -12.75
N ARG A 247 -17.27 2.22 -11.70
CA ARG A 247 -18.75 2.19 -11.71
C ARG A 247 -19.36 3.59 -11.79
N ARG A 248 -18.68 4.60 -11.23
CA ARG A 248 -19.11 5.99 -11.26
C ARG A 248 -19.03 6.60 -12.66
N TYR A 249 -17.95 6.31 -13.40
CA TYR A 249 -17.77 6.77 -14.78
C TYR A 249 -18.64 5.99 -15.77
N ALA A 250 -18.78 4.67 -15.59
CA ALA A 250 -19.71 3.88 -16.43
C ALA A 250 -21.17 4.35 -16.29
N ALA A 251 -21.61 4.68 -15.07
CA ALA A 251 -22.97 5.21 -14.85
C ALA A 251 -23.15 6.64 -15.40
N ALA A 252 -22.11 7.48 -15.43
CA ALA A 252 -22.14 8.80 -16.05
C ALA A 252 -22.21 8.72 -17.58
N ASP A 253 -21.43 7.82 -18.20
CA ASP A 253 -21.44 7.57 -19.65
C ASP A 253 -22.79 7.03 -20.14
N GLU A 254 -23.45 6.18 -19.37
CA GLU A 254 -24.80 5.68 -19.67
C GLU A 254 -25.86 6.79 -19.57
N SER A 255 -25.71 7.71 -18.61
CA SER A 255 -26.61 8.84 -18.44
C SER A 255 -26.47 9.91 -19.54
N GLU A 256 -25.25 10.17 -20.01
CA GLU A 256 -25.00 11.07 -21.15
C GLU A 256 -25.51 10.48 -22.47
N LYS A 257 -25.34 9.18 -22.70
CA LYS A 257 -25.88 8.51 -23.88
C LYS A 257 -27.41 8.44 -23.87
N ALA A 258 -28.03 8.36 -22.69
CA ALA A 258 -29.49 8.40 -22.54
C ALA A 258 -30.08 9.82 -22.76
N HIS A 259 -29.31 10.89 -22.55
CA HIS A 259 -29.76 12.28 -22.75
C HIS A 259 -29.32 12.87 -24.09
N GLY A 260 -28.46 12.18 -24.83
CA GLY A 260 -27.97 12.61 -26.17
C GLY A 260 -28.78 12.13 -27.37
N THR A 261 -29.93 11.48 -27.15
CA THR A 261 -30.86 11.00 -28.20
C THR A 261 -32.19 11.74 -28.10
N VAL A 262 -32.16 13.06 -28.32
CA VAL A 262 -33.38 13.86 -28.62
C VAL A 262 -33.10 14.71 -29.83
#